data_480a9ef3617140f3e9db7e54ac121b55
#
_entry.id   480a9ef3617140f3e9db7e54ac121b55
#
_cell.length_a   1.000
_cell.length_b   1.000
_cell.length_c   1.000
_cell.angle_alpha   90.00
_cell.angle_beta   90.00
_cell.angle_gamma   90.00
#
_symmetry.space_group_name_H-M   'P 1'
#
loop_
_entity.id
_entity.type
_entity.pdbx_description
1 polymer ?
#
loop_
_entity_poly.entity_id
_entity_poly.type
_entity_poly.pdbx_seq_one_letter_code
_entity_poly.pdbx_strand_id
1 'polypeptide(L)'
;MPILSRDHYPVTIVAGSDVTRSWTLAPTTADCRYAEAMAVSTYGAAQDRYDTMEYRRCGTSGLLLPAISLGLWHNFGDLHPGSTQRAVLRRAFDRGITHFDLANNYGPPYGQAEINFGRILATDFKPYRDELIISSKAGYDMWPGPYGQGGGSRKYLIASCDQSL
;
A
#
# COMPACT_ATOMS: atom_id res chain seq x y z
N MET A 1 16.24 -6.50 -13.38
CA MET A 1 15.70 -7.71 -12.73
C MET A 1 14.21 -7.53 -12.59
N PRO A 2 13.38 -8.43 -13.14
CA PRO A 2 11.94 -8.28 -13.03
C PRO A 2 11.50 -8.58 -11.59
N ILE A 3 10.70 -7.69 -11.03
CA ILE A 3 9.99 -7.88 -9.77
C ILE A 3 9.01 -9.02 -9.99
N LEU A 4 9.16 -10.10 -9.22
CA LEU A 4 8.33 -11.29 -9.29
C LEU A 4 6.88 -10.91 -8.97
N SER A 5 6.02 -11.03 -9.95
CA SER A 5 4.58 -11.14 -9.80
C SER A 5 4.30 -12.29 -8.83
N ARG A 6 3.56 -12.05 -7.76
CA ARG A 6 3.00 -13.13 -6.97
C ARG A 6 1.81 -13.71 -7.74
N ASP A 7 2.11 -14.57 -8.70
CA ASP A 7 1.10 -15.40 -9.32
C ASP A 7 0.53 -16.33 -8.25
N HIS A 8 -0.78 -16.44 -8.23
CA HIS A 8 -1.52 -17.34 -7.37
C HIS A 8 -1.09 -18.77 -7.69
N TYR A 9 -0.30 -19.37 -6.81
CA TYR A 9 -0.03 -20.80 -6.86
C TYR A 9 -1.27 -21.54 -6.36
N PRO A 10 -1.82 -22.47 -7.13
CA PRO A 10 -2.89 -23.33 -6.62
C PRO A 10 -2.30 -24.21 -5.52
N VAL A 11 -2.81 -24.07 -4.31
CA VAL A 11 -2.49 -24.98 -3.22
C VAL A 11 -3.22 -26.30 -3.48
N THR A 12 -2.50 -27.29 -3.96
CA THR A 12 -3.04 -28.67 -4.07
C THR A 12 -2.85 -29.36 -2.73
N ILE A 13 -3.92 -29.53 -1.97
CA ILE A 13 -3.94 -30.40 -0.80
C ILE A 13 -4.21 -31.82 -1.31
N VAL A 14 -3.20 -32.68 -1.28
CA VAL A 14 -3.35 -34.11 -1.55
C VAL A 14 -3.76 -34.78 -0.23
N ALA A 15 -5.07 -35.01 -0.05
CA ALA A 15 -5.58 -35.94 0.94
C ALA A 15 -5.75 -37.30 0.25
N GLY A 16 -5.24 -38.34 0.85
CA GLY A 16 -5.07 -39.68 0.29
C GLY A 16 -6.29 -40.26 -0.45
N SER A 17 -5.98 -41.08 -1.42
CA SER A 17 -6.78 -42.01 -2.25
C SER A 17 -8.26 -41.68 -2.48
N ASP A 18 -8.56 -41.42 -3.76
CA ASP A 18 -9.88 -41.33 -4.39
C ASP A 18 -10.73 -40.09 -4.07
N VAL A 19 -10.68 -39.17 -4.94
CA VAL A 19 -11.67 -38.32 -5.61
C VAL A 19 -11.02 -36.97 -6.02
N THR A 20 -10.65 -36.83 -7.28
CA THR A 20 -10.39 -35.54 -7.91
C THR A 20 -11.68 -34.73 -7.99
N ARG A 21 -12.00 -33.94 -6.99
CA ARG A 21 -12.97 -32.84 -7.11
C ARG A 21 -12.21 -31.56 -7.37
N SER A 22 -12.25 -31.10 -8.59
CA SER A 22 -11.84 -29.74 -8.93
C SER A 22 -12.90 -28.77 -8.37
N TRP A 23 -12.55 -28.03 -7.33
CA TRP A 23 -13.37 -26.94 -6.84
C TRP A 23 -12.92 -25.67 -7.58
N THR A 24 -13.69 -25.29 -8.57
CA THR A 24 -13.64 -23.92 -9.10
C THR A 24 -14.43 -23.06 -8.14
N LEU A 25 -13.77 -22.30 -7.29
CA LEU A 25 -14.44 -21.27 -6.49
C LEU A 25 -14.98 -20.23 -7.47
N ALA A 26 -16.28 -20.02 -7.49
CA ALA A 26 -16.87 -18.88 -8.18
C ALA A 26 -16.25 -17.60 -7.60
N PRO A 27 -15.93 -16.60 -8.44
CA PRO A 27 -15.37 -15.34 -7.96
C PRO A 27 -16.33 -14.73 -6.93
N THR A 28 -15.79 -14.40 -5.78
CA THR A 28 -16.56 -13.74 -4.72
C THR A 28 -16.88 -12.30 -5.14
N THR A 29 -17.87 -11.68 -4.50
CA THR A 29 -18.16 -10.24 -4.72
C THR A 29 -16.96 -9.35 -4.40
N ALA A 30 -15.98 -9.84 -3.64
CA ALA A 30 -14.69 -9.21 -3.42
C ALA A 30 -13.82 -9.28 -4.68
N ASP A 31 -13.80 -10.41 -5.39
CA ASP A 31 -13.03 -10.59 -6.63
C ASP A 31 -13.58 -9.72 -7.77
N CYS A 32 -14.91 -9.55 -7.86
CA CYS A 32 -15.52 -8.63 -8.82
C CYS A 32 -15.16 -7.17 -8.52
N ARG A 33 -15.12 -6.77 -7.25
CA ARG A 33 -14.61 -5.44 -6.86
C ARG A 33 -13.11 -5.27 -7.12
N TYR A 34 -12.35 -6.35 -7.09
CA TYR A 34 -10.92 -6.34 -7.42
C TYR A 34 -10.69 -6.17 -8.94
N ALA A 35 -11.54 -6.78 -9.77
CA ALA A 35 -11.47 -6.63 -11.23
C ALA A 35 -11.85 -5.21 -11.68
N GLU A 36 -12.79 -4.54 -11.01
CA GLU A 36 -13.10 -3.12 -11.25
C GLU A 36 -11.95 -2.19 -10.82
N ALA A 37 -11.14 -2.59 -9.83
CA ALA A 37 -9.96 -1.84 -9.39
C ALA A 37 -8.77 -1.92 -10.36
N MET A 38 -8.78 -2.88 -11.29
CA MET A 38 -7.75 -3.05 -12.34
C MET A 38 -8.07 -2.26 -13.62
N ALA A 39 -9.12 -1.45 -13.63
CA ALA A 39 -9.34 -0.50 -14.73
C ALA A 39 -8.11 0.41 -14.84
N VAL A 40 -7.51 0.43 -16.03
CA VAL A 40 -6.37 1.32 -16.35
C VAL A 40 -6.74 2.73 -15.90
N SER A 41 -6.03 3.27 -14.94
CA SER A 41 -6.27 4.62 -14.46
C SER A 41 -6.03 5.61 -15.60
N THR A 42 -6.97 6.52 -15.79
CA THR A 42 -6.81 7.66 -16.71
C THR A 42 -6.10 8.84 -16.04
N TYR A 43 -5.60 8.65 -14.80
CA TYR A 43 -4.93 9.72 -14.08
C TYR A 43 -3.59 10.05 -14.73
N GLY A 44 -3.45 11.33 -15.12
CA GLY A 44 -2.19 11.94 -15.51
C GLY A 44 -1.84 13.02 -14.48
N ALA A 45 -0.65 12.92 -13.88
CA ALA A 45 -0.20 13.91 -12.91
C ALA A 45 0.02 15.28 -13.57
N ALA A 46 -0.22 16.36 -12.81
CA ALA A 46 0.04 17.71 -13.27
C ALA A 46 1.51 17.88 -13.72
N GLN A 47 1.72 18.47 -14.89
CA GLN A 47 3.06 18.62 -15.46
C GLN A 47 3.91 19.64 -14.67
N ASP A 48 3.26 20.63 -14.08
CA ASP A 48 3.83 21.72 -13.28
C ASP A 48 3.91 21.39 -11.77
N ARG A 49 3.67 20.11 -11.38
CA ARG A 49 3.57 19.71 -9.96
C ARG A 49 4.79 20.08 -9.11
N TYR A 50 5.95 20.22 -9.72
CA TYR A 50 7.21 20.53 -9.02
C TYR A 50 7.57 22.01 -8.98
N ASP A 51 6.84 22.88 -9.70
CA ASP A 51 7.25 24.27 -9.90
C ASP A 51 7.17 25.13 -8.63
N THR A 52 6.29 24.77 -7.69
CA THR A 52 6.03 25.59 -6.49
C THR A 52 6.38 24.90 -5.18
N MET A 53 6.65 23.59 -5.19
CA MET A 53 7.01 22.84 -3.98
C MET A 53 8.48 23.04 -3.65
N GLU A 54 8.77 23.42 -2.40
CA GLU A 54 10.11 23.45 -1.89
C GLU A 54 10.57 22.04 -1.47
N TYR A 55 11.77 21.64 -1.89
CA TYR A 55 12.39 20.38 -1.50
C TYR A 55 13.66 20.62 -0.70
N ARG A 56 13.80 19.88 0.40
CA ARG A 56 14.91 20.02 1.34
C ARG A 56 15.69 18.72 1.49
N ARG A 57 17.01 18.83 1.60
CA ARG A 57 17.86 17.65 1.83
C ARG A 57 17.56 17.01 3.19
N CYS A 58 17.42 15.69 3.19
CA CYS A 58 17.34 14.87 4.39
C CYS A 58 18.76 14.45 4.82
N GLY A 59 19.44 15.33 5.54
CA GLY A 59 20.81 15.10 6.00
C GLY A 59 21.76 14.74 4.87
N THR A 60 22.52 13.66 5.02
CA THR A 60 23.50 13.14 4.04
C THR A 60 22.96 11.99 3.19
N SER A 61 21.67 11.65 3.30
CA SER A 61 21.06 10.48 2.65
C SER A 61 20.96 10.58 1.12
N GLY A 62 21.11 11.78 0.55
CA GLY A 62 20.83 12.04 -0.87
C GLY A 62 19.35 12.29 -1.19
N LEU A 63 18.44 12.04 -0.24
CA LEU A 63 17.03 12.28 -0.43
C LEU A 63 16.69 13.77 -0.35
N LEU A 64 15.74 14.19 -1.19
CA LEU A 64 15.08 15.47 -1.13
C LEU A 64 13.62 15.24 -0.71
N LEU A 65 13.24 15.76 0.44
CA LEU A 65 11.87 15.67 0.93
C LEU A 65 11.11 16.97 0.61
N PRO A 66 9.83 16.86 0.21
CA PRO A 66 8.99 18.05 0.06
C PRO A 66 8.81 18.74 1.42
N ALA A 67 8.61 20.06 1.41
CA ALA A 67 8.39 20.84 2.63
C ALA A 67 7.14 20.37 3.41
N ILE A 68 6.22 19.69 2.73
CA ILE A 68 4.99 19.12 3.29
C ILE A 68 4.92 17.64 2.88
N SER A 69 4.65 16.76 3.84
CA SER A 69 4.37 15.34 3.63
C SER A 69 2.90 15.05 3.91
N LEU A 70 2.33 14.07 3.24
CA LEU A 70 0.95 13.62 3.50
C LEU A 70 0.95 12.40 4.41
N GLY A 71 0.45 12.56 5.64
CA GLY A 71 0.22 11.46 6.57
C GLY A 71 -1.10 10.72 6.25
N LEU A 72 -1.06 9.40 6.22
CA LEU A 72 -2.19 8.55 5.84
C LEU A 72 -2.84 7.85 7.04
N TRP A 73 -2.79 8.45 8.23
CA TRP A 73 -3.40 7.85 9.41
C TRP A 73 -4.92 7.98 9.37
N HIS A 74 -5.42 9.21 9.53
CA HIS A 74 -6.86 9.46 9.51
C HIS A 74 -7.37 9.47 8.07
N ASN A 75 -8.63 9.03 7.86
CA ASN A 75 -9.33 9.08 6.58
C ASN A 75 -8.83 8.11 5.50
N PHE A 76 -7.84 7.27 5.78
CA PHE A 76 -7.32 6.29 4.82
C PHE A 76 -7.64 4.82 5.15
N GLY A 77 -8.34 4.57 6.27
CA GLY A 77 -8.97 3.28 6.56
C GLY A 77 -10.31 3.08 5.82
N ASP A 78 -11.02 2.02 6.16
CA ASP A 78 -12.28 1.63 5.48
C ASP A 78 -13.51 2.46 5.89
N LEU A 79 -13.38 3.35 6.88
CA LEU A 79 -14.49 4.22 7.30
C LEU A 79 -14.75 5.37 6.32
N HIS A 80 -13.85 5.61 5.37
CA HIS A 80 -13.95 6.70 4.42
C HIS A 80 -13.98 6.18 2.98
N PRO A 81 -14.74 6.82 2.07
CA PRO A 81 -14.83 6.39 0.68
C PRO A 81 -13.46 6.38 -0.02
N GLY A 82 -13.13 5.29 -0.71
CA GLY A 82 -11.90 5.17 -1.48
C GLY A 82 -11.75 6.22 -2.58
N SER A 83 -12.88 6.72 -3.12
CA SER A 83 -12.87 7.84 -4.07
C SER A 83 -12.33 9.13 -3.46
N THR A 84 -12.67 9.42 -2.20
CA THR A 84 -12.14 10.58 -1.47
C THR A 84 -10.65 10.41 -1.19
N GLN A 85 -10.24 9.22 -0.73
CA GLN A 85 -8.82 8.90 -0.51
C GLN A 85 -8.01 9.10 -1.79
N ARG A 86 -8.49 8.56 -2.91
CA ARG A 86 -7.88 8.72 -4.23
C ARG A 86 -7.78 10.18 -4.66
N ALA A 87 -8.84 10.96 -4.48
CA ALA A 87 -8.86 12.38 -4.84
C ALA A 87 -7.83 13.19 -4.02
N VAL A 88 -7.71 12.92 -2.72
CA VAL A 88 -6.73 13.57 -1.84
C VAL A 88 -5.31 13.24 -2.27
N LEU A 89 -5.01 11.95 -2.53
CA LEU A 89 -3.68 11.50 -2.97
C LEU A 89 -3.27 12.13 -4.30
N ARG A 90 -4.18 12.12 -5.31
CA ARG A 90 -3.94 12.76 -6.60
C ARG A 90 -3.66 14.24 -6.42
N ARG A 91 -4.50 14.95 -5.64
CA ARG A 91 -4.33 16.37 -5.40
C ARG A 91 -3.03 16.70 -4.68
N ALA A 92 -2.62 15.87 -3.72
CA ALA A 92 -1.34 16.02 -3.03
C ALA A 92 -0.17 15.90 -4.01
N PHE A 93 -0.16 14.87 -4.84
CA PHE A 93 0.89 14.65 -5.82
C PHE A 93 0.92 15.74 -6.89
N ASP A 94 -0.25 16.19 -7.39
CA ASP A 94 -0.38 17.32 -8.32
C ASP A 94 0.10 18.67 -7.75
N ARG A 95 0.37 18.71 -6.44
CA ARG A 95 0.96 19.86 -5.74
C ARG A 95 2.41 19.64 -5.31
N GLY A 96 3.04 18.57 -5.80
CA GLY A 96 4.44 18.26 -5.54
C GLY A 96 4.69 17.55 -4.21
N ILE A 97 3.65 17.07 -3.51
CA ILE A 97 3.86 16.23 -2.33
C ILE A 97 4.24 14.84 -2.81
N THR A 98 5.53 14.51 -2.71
CA THR A 98 6.10 13.23 -3.12
C THR A 98 6.29 12.25 -1.98
N HIS A 99 6.11 12.69 -0.72
CA HIS A 99 6.29 11.86 0.45
C HIS A 99 4.95 11.53 1.11
N PHE A 100 4.64 10.23 1.16
CA PHE A 100 3.46 9.66 1.82
C PHE A 100 3.90 8.85 3.04
N ASP A 101 3.32 9.15 4.21
CA ASP A 101 3.72 8.60 5.49
C ASP A 101 2.63 7.68 6.05
N LEU A 102 2.96 6.40 6.17
CA LEU A 102 2.09 5.33 6.65
C LEU A 102 2.57 4.75 7.98
N ALA A 103 1.87 3.76 8.48
CA ALA A 103 2.30 2.81 9.47
C ALA A 103 1.51 1.50 9.30
N ASN A 104 2.11 0.39 9.72
CA ASN A 104 1.50 -0.93 9.60
C ASN A 104 0.15 -1.05 10.32
N ASN A 105 -0.10 -0.24 11.35
CA ASN A 105 -1.35 -0.23 12.11
C ASN A 105 -2.33 0.88 11.72
N TYR A 106 -2.04 1.68 10.68
CA TYR A 106 -2.98 2.73 10.27
C TYR A 106 -4.25 2.15 9.65
N GLY A 107 -5.39 2.72 10.02
CA GLY A 107 -6.72 2.27 9.64
C GLY A 107 -7.79 3.18 10.25
N PRO A 108 -8.93 2.66 10.76
CA PRO A 108 -9.30 1.25 10.98
C PRO A 108 -9.74 0.49 9.71
N PRO A 109 -9.69 -0.87 9.77
CA PRO A 109 -8.92 -1.70 10.71
C PRO A 109 -7.41 -1.55 10.51
N TYR A 110 -6.60 -2.08 11.42
CA TYR A 110 -5.13 -2.04 11.34
C TYR A 110 -4.63 -2.62 10.01
N GLY A 111 -3.70 -1.92 9.37
CA GLY A 111 -3.16 -2.27 8.05
C GLY A 111 -3.99 -1.76 6.87
N GLN A 112 -5.22 -1.32 7.09
CA GLN A 112 -6.11 -0.97 5.99
C GLN A 112 -5.66 0.28 5.20
N ALA A 113 -5.00 1.21 5.86
CA ALA A 113 -4.45 2.38 5.17
C ALA A 113 -3.37 2.01 4.15
N GLU A 114 -2.49 1.06 4.50
CA GLU A 114 -1.48 0.53 3.56
C GLU A 114 -2.13 -0.21 2.40
N ILE A 115 -3.15 -1.05 2.66
CA ILE A 115 -3.90 -1.77 1.64
C ILE A 115 -4.59 -0.80 0.67
N ASN A 116 -5.29 0.22 1.19
CA ASN A 116 -6.00 1.20 0.38
C ASN A 116 -5.04 2.05 -0.45
N PHE A 117 -3.95 2.50 0.16
CA PHE A 117 -2.90 3.21 -0.55
C PHE A 117 -2.24 2.34 -1.63
N GLY A 118 -1.93 1.09 -1.33
CA GLY A 118 -1.35 0.12 -2.28
C GLY A 118 -2.20 -0.08 -3.52
N ARG A 119 -3.54 -0.16 -3.36
CA ARG A 119 -4.48 -0.25 -4.51
C ARG A 119 -4.41 1.00 -5.40
N ILE A 120 -4.33 2.18 -4.80
CA ILE A 120 -4.24 3.44 -5.54
C ILE A 120 -2.84 3.58 -6.17
N LEU A 121 -1.79 3.18 -5.46
CA LEU A 121 -0.42 3.14 -5.97
C LEU A 121 -0.31 2.26 -7.21
N ALA A 122 -0.88 1.06 -7.18
CA ALA A 122 -0.84 0.12 -8.29
C ALA A 122 -1.60 0.58 -9.54
N THR A 123 -2.58 1.47 -9.39
CA THR A 123 -3.41 1.98 -10.49
C THR A 123 -2.97 3.37 -10.94
N ASP A 124 -3.02 4.34 -10.06
CA ASP A 124 -2.83 5.75 -10.39
C ASP A 124 -1.36 6.18 -10.41
N PHE A 125 -0.59 5.66 -9.47
CA PHE A 125 0.79 6.10 -9.25
C PHE A 125 1.85 5.12 -9.77
N LYS A 126 1.44 4.01 -10.37
CA LYS A 126 2.39 3.04 -10.94
C LYS A 126 3.41 3.70 -11.90
N PRO A 127 3.02 4.61 -12.82
CA PRO A 127 3.97 5.30 -13.69
C PRO A 127 4.91 6.26 -12.95
N TYR A 128 4.56 6.67 -11.74
CA TYR A 128 5.26 7.68 -10.94
C TYR A 128 5.95 7.08 -9.71
N ARG A 129 6.03 5.72 -9.60
CA ARG A 129 6.55 5.07 -8.40
C ARG A 129 7.94 5.57 -7.97
N ASP A 130 8.82 5.82 -8.93
CA ASP A 130 10.19 6.27 -8.67
C ASP A 130 10.28 7.75 -8.27
N GLU A 131 9.19 8.50 -8.45
CA GLU A 131 9.08 9.88 -7.97
C GLU A 131 8.62 9.96 -6.51
N LEU A 132 8.15 8.85 -5.93
CA LEU A 132 7.53 8.80 -4.61
C LEU A 132 8.49 8.25 -3.56
N ILE A 133 8.45 8.89 -2.39
CA ILE A 133 9.01 8.38 -1.15
C ILE A 133 7.84 7.90 -0.30
N ILE A 134 7.89 6.63 0.10
CA ILE A 134 6.88 6.01 0.95
C ILE A 134 7.57 5.58 2.23
N SER A 135 7.16 6.15 3.35
CA SER A 135 7.62 5.73 4.66
C SER A 135 6.52 4.95 5.38
N SER A 136 6.91 3.94 6.14
CA SER A 136 6.03 3.23 7.06
C SER A 136 6.70 3.02 8.41
N LYS A 137 5.94 2.59 9.39
CA LYS A 137 6.38 2.41 10.79
C LYS A 137 5.86 1.08 11.29
N ALA A 138 6.57 0.47 12.23
CA ALA A 138 6.16 -0.69 12.98
C ALA A 138 6.43 -0.45 14.47
N GLY A 139 5.64 -1.07 15.36
CA GLY A 139 5.82 -0.91 16.79
C GLY A 139 4.57 -1.14 17.64
N TYR A 140 3.43 -1.38 17.01
CA TYR A 140 2.16 -1.66 17.66
C TYR A 140 1.78 -3.13 17.56
N ASP A 141 0.77 -3.53 18.34
CA ASP A 141 0.24 -4.89 18.30
C ASP A 141 -0.49 -5.14 16.98
N MET A 142 -0.03 -6.12 16.21
CA MET A 142 -0.55 -6.39 14.87
C MET A 142 -1.15 -7.79 14.73
N TRP A 143 -0.64 -8.78 15.50
CA TRP A 143 -1.13 -10.15 15.49
C TRP A 143 -0.98 -10.80 16.86
N PRO A 144 -1.72 -11.89 17.15
CA PRO A 144 -1.64 -12.59 18.43
C PRO A 144 -0.26 -13.18 18.70
N GLY A 145 0.03 -13.35 20.01
CA GLY A 145 1.24 -14.03 20.49
C GLY A 145 2.41 -13.09 20.80
N PRO A 146 3.52 -13.63 21.31
CA PRO A 146 4.58 -12.82 21.91
C PRO A 146 5.42 -12.03 20.91
N TYR A 147 5.28 -12.30 19.62
CA TYR A 147 6.06 -11.64 18.57
C TYR A 147 5.24 -10.68 17.71
N GLY A 148 3.95 -10.60 17.94
CA GLY A 148 3.04 -9.68 17.24
C GLY A 148 2.60 -8.51 18.10
N GLN A 149 3.07 -8.46 19.36
CA GLN A 149 2.69 -7.47 20.36
C GLN A 149 3.77 -6.41 20.49
N GLY A 150 3.74 -5.44 19.63
CA GLY A 150 4.51 -4.22 19.77
C GLY A 150 6.03 -4.39 19.85
N GLY A 151 6.68 -3.28 20.12
CA GLY A 151 8.10 -3.21 20.34
C GLY A 151 8.95 -3.22 19.07
N GLY A 152 10.27 -3.28 19.25
CA GLY A 152 11.25 -3.10 18.19
C GLY A 152 12.14 -4.31 17.96
N SER A 153 11.69 -5.53 18.26
CA SER A 153 12.52 -6.71 18.00
C SER A 153 12.78 -6.86 16.50
N ARG A 154 13.99 -7.30 16.15
CA ARG A 154 14.34 -7.55 14.75
C ARG A 154 13.33 -8.48 14.05
N LYS A 155 12.88 -9.53 14.74
CA LYS A 155 11.87 -10.46 14.22
C LYS A 155 10.57 -9.75 13.87
N TYR A 156 10.08 -8.88 14.77
CA TYR A 156 8.84 -8.12 14.56
C TYR A 156 8.99 -7.12 13.39
N LEU A 157 10.11 -6.38 13.34
CA LEU A 157 10.34 -5.38 12.29
C LEU A 157 10.43 -6.01 10.90
N ILE A 158 11.11 -7.16 10.77
CA ILE A 158 11.19 -7.88 9.49
C ILE A 158 9.80 -8.37 9.08
N ALA A 159 9.06 -9.03 9.98
CA ALA A 159 7.72 -9.52 9.70
C ALA A 159 6.75 -8.38 9.35
N SER A 160 6.85 -7.23 10.02
CA SER A 160 6.04 -6.05 9.70
C SER A 160 6.38 -5.48 8.32
N CYS A 161 7.64 -5.41 7.98
CA CYS A 161 8.08 -4.95 6.65
C CYS A 161 7.56 -5.88 5.54
N ASP A 162 7.68 -7.19 5.73
CA ASP A 162 7.17 -8.18 4.77
C ASP A 162 5.65 -8.10 4.57
N GLN A 163 4.90 -7.72 5.61
CA GLN A 163 3.45 -7.54 5.53
C GLN A 163 3.04 -6.21 4.90
N SER A 164 3.88 -5.18 5.00
CA SER A 164 3.63 -3.87 4.40
C SER A 164 3.96 -3.82 2.90
N LEU A 165 4.70 -4.80 2.38
CA LEU A 165 5.12 -4.90 0.97
C LEU A 165 4.15 -5.71 0.11
#